data_771da48f71861b47d20ef6e03d969e8f
#
_entry.id   771da48f71861b47d20ef6e03d969e8f
#
_cell.length_a   1.000
_cell.length_b   1.000
_cell.length_c   1.000
_cell.angle_alpha   90.00
_cell.angle_beta   90.00
_cell.angle_gamma   90.00
#
_symmetry.space_group_name_H-M   'P 1'
#
loop_
_entity.id
_entity.type
_entity.pdbx_description
1 polymer ?
#
loop_
_entity_poly.entity_id
_entity_poly.type
_entity_poly.pdbx_seq_one_letter_code
_entity_poly.pdbx_strand_id
1 'polypeptide(L)'
;MSKLRRSMLFLPGANAAMLSTAFIYRPDSIMFDLEDAVALREKDTARLLVFHALQHPMYREIETVVRINPLSTPFGLLDLEAAVRAGVDVIRLPKTDSPDDIDELESHLARIERECGRAPGSTRIMAAIESAVGVINAVAIARSSPRLIGIALAAFDYVMDMQTERGDGTELFYARCAVLHAARAAGIDAFDVVWSDVNDEAGFLKEVELIRKMGFNGKSLINPRQIDLLHNAYAPTQEEVDYARRVIAAAEEGERNGLGVVSLNGKMIDAPIINHAQVVLERAAASGVRR
;
A
#
# COMPACT_ATOMS: atom_id res chain seq x y z
N MET A 1 -15.40 5.01 5.20
CA MET A 1 -14.35 5.56 4.32
C MET A 1 -13.20 4.57 4.28
N SER A 2 -12.67 4.23 3.10
CA SER A 2 -11.45 3.42 3.01
C SER A 2 -10.27 4.21 3.58
N LYS A 3 -9.37 3.53 4.28
CA LYS A 3 -8.14 4.16 4.82
C LYS A 3 -7.27 4.64 3.66
N LEU A 4 -6.76 5.86 3.73
CA LEU A 4 -5.86 6.40 2.72
C LEU A 4 -4.47 5.77 2.91
N ARG A 5 -3.87 5.23 1.83
CA ARG A 5 -2.57 4.55 1.83
C ARG A 5 -1.71 5.00 0.65
N ARG A 6 -1.39 6.30 0.60
CA ARG A 6 -0.52 6.86 -0.46
C ARG A 6 0.95 6.51 -0.23
N SER A 7 1.42 6.67 1.01
CA SER A 7 2.81 6.51 1.38
C SER A 7 3.00 5.36 2.35
N MET A 8 3.88 4.43 2.01
CA MET A 8 4.31 3.34 2.86
C MET A 8 5.81 3.45 3.10
N LEU A 9 6.20 4.03 4.24
CA LEU A 9 7.60 4.30 4.57
C LEU A 9 8.28 3.07 5.14
N PHE A 10 9.28 2.54 4.45
CA PHE A 10 10.13 1.45 4.93
C PHE A 10 11.11 1.93 6.00
N LEU A 11 11.22 1.15 7.07
CA LEU A 11 12.18 1.33 8.17
C LEU A 11 12.94 0.04 8.41
N PRO A 12 14.27 0.02 8.24
CA PRO A 12 15.09 -1.14 8.62
C PRO A 12 14.88 -1.51 10.09
N GLY A 13 14.44 -2.73 10.36
CA GLY A 13 14.11 -3.21 11.71
C GLY A 13 15.28 -3.22 12.68
N ALA A 14 16.52 -3.23 12.18
CA ALA A 14 17.74 -3.14 12.99
C ALA A 14 18.14 -1.69 13.35
N ASN A 15 17.45 -0.66 12.82
CA ASN A 15 17.82 0.74 13.07
C ASN A 15 16.97 1.36 14.17
N ALA A 16 17.42 1.22 15.43
CA ALA A 16 16.70 1.72 16.60
C ALA A 16 16.41 3.24 16.55
N ALA A 17 17.31 4.04 15.97
CA ALA A 17 17.11 5.49 15.85
C ALA A 17 15.93 5.82 14.92
N MET A 18 15.81 5.15 13.77
CA MET A 18 14.66 5.31 12.88
C MET A 18 13.37 4.80 13.52
N LEU A 19 13.42 3.64 14.17
CA LEU A 19 12.25 3.06 14.84
C LEU A 19 11.70 3.94 15.98
N SER A 20 12.55 4.72 16.63
CA SER A 20 12.12 5.59 17.74
C SER A 20 11.52 6.93 17.31
N THR A 21 11.62 7.32 16.04
CA THR A 21 11.26 8.68 15.59
C THR A 21 10.44 8.75 14.31
N ALA A 22 10.28 7.66 13.56
CA ALA A 22 9.70 7.72 12.23
C ALA A 22 8.24 8.22 12.16
N PHE A 23 7.48 8.10 13.23
CA PHE A 23 6.12 8.63 13.33
C PHE A 23 6.03 10.15 13.15
N ILE A 24 7.14 10.90 13.38
CA ILE A 24 7.15 12.37 13.21
C ILE A 24 6.96 12.79 11.75
N TYR A 25 7.30 11.93 10.79
CA TYR A 25 7.18 12.20 9.34
C TYR A 25 5.75 12.00 8.81
N ARG A 26 4.84 11.40 9.59
CA ARG A 26 3.42 11.21 9.29
C ARG A 26 3.14 10.59 7.91
N PRO A 27 3.77 9.49 7.53
CA PRO A 27 3.32 8.73 6.37
C PRO A 27 1.94 8.13 6.65
N ASP A 28 1.22 7.71 5.59
CA ASP A 28 -0.07 7.03 5.77
C ASP A 28 0.12 5.63 6.41
N SER A 29 1.24 4.95 6.11
CA SER A 29 1.64 3.68 6.74
C SER A 29 3.14 3.64 6.97
N ILE A 30 3.55 2.97 8.04
CA ILE A 30 4.96 2.67 8.34
C ILE A 30 5.17 1.17 8.20
N MET A 31 6.20 0.79 7.43
CA MET A 31 6.60 -0.59 7.23
C MET A 31 7.92 -0.88 7.94
N PHE A 32 7.86 -1.64 9.01
CA PHE A 32 9.01 -2.21 9.68
C PHE A 32 9.52 -3.40 8.90
N ASP A 33 10.74 -3.30 8.41
CA ASP A 33 11.33 -4.34 7.58
C ASP A 33 12.23 -5.28 8.38
N LEU A 34 11.89 -6.56 8.40
CA LEU A 34 12.69 -7.64 9.00
C LEU A 34 13.40 -8.50 7.95
N GLU A 35 13.15 -8.21 6.65
CA GLU A 35 13.71 -8.99 5.56
C GLU A 35 15.01 -8.36 5.03
N ASP A 36 15.06 -7.88 3.79
CA ASP A 36 16.27 -7.50 3.06
C ASP A 36 17.06 -6.36 3.70
N ALA A 37 16.40 -5.43 4.38
CA ALA A 37 17.09 -4.32 5.06
C ALA A 37 17.77 -4.74 6.38
N VAL A 38 17.75 -6.02 6.75
CA VAL A 38 18.33 -6.54 7.99
C VAL A 38 19.33 -7.65 7.71
N ALA A 39 20.57 -7.45 8.14
CA ALA A 39 21.62 -8.48 8.01
C ALA A 39 21.25 -9.75 8.78
N LEU A 40 21.66 -10.91 8.26
CA LEU A 40 21.32 -12.23 8.82
C LEU A 40 21.61 -12.34 10.33
N ARG A 41 22.78 -11.84 10.76
CA ARG A 41 23.19 -11.84 12.16
C ARG A 41 22.39 -10.94 13.08
N GLU A 42 21.59 -10.01 12.50
CA GLU A 42 20.82 -9.00 13.25
C GLU A 42 19.31 -9.32 13.27
N LYS A 43 18.88 -10.41 12.64
CA LYS A 43 17.45 -10.77 12.52
C LYS A 43 16.74 -10.83 13.88
N ASP A 44 17.35 -11.47 14.87
CA ASP A 44 16.74 -11.60 16.21
C ASP A 44 16.69 -10.25 16.94
N THR A 45 17.75 -9.44 16.84
CA THR A 45 17.77 -8.10 17.41
C THR A 45 16.74 -7.19 16.76
N ALA A 46 16.65 -7.21 15.43
CA ALA A 46 15.65 -6.43 14.68
C ALA A 46 14.22 -6.80 15.07
N ARG A 47 13.93 -8.10 15.21
CA ARG A 47 12.62 -8.60 15.66
C ARG A 47 12.24 -8.03 17.03
N LEU A 48 13.15 -8.02 17.99
CA LEU A 48 12.93 -7.46 19.32
C LEU A 48 12.72 -5.95 19.27
N LEU A 49 13.53 -5.22 18.49
CA LEU A 49 13.38 -3.78 18.32
C LEU A 49 12.01 -3.43 17.70
N VAL A 50 11.59 -4.14 16.66
CA VAL A 50 10.28 -3.93 16.03
C VAL A 50 9.14 -4.29 16.98
N PHE A 51 9.27 -5.39 17.75
CA PHE A 51 8.29 -5.75 18.78
C PHE A 51 8.07 -4.61 19.78
N HIS A 52 9.13 -3.98 20.29
CA HIS A 52 9.00 -2.87 21.23
C HIS A 52 8.53 -1.57 20.55
N ALA A 53 8.97 -1.30 19.30
CA ALA A 53 8.52 -0.13 18.55
C ALA A 53 6.99 -0.16 18.31
N LEU A 54 6.43 -1.29 17.93
CA LEU A 54 4.99 -1.47 17.73
C LEU A 54 4.14 -1.15 18.97
N GLN A 55 4.71 -1.31 20.17
CA GLN A 55 4.02 -1.01 21.43
C GLN A 55 4.10 0.48 21.81
N HIS A 56 4.90 1.29 21.10
CA HIS A 56 5.03 2.71 21.39
C HIS A 56 3.72 3.46 21.07
N PRO A 57 3.19 4.29 21.96
CA PRO A 57 1.89 4.94 21.78
C PRO A 57 1.72 5.73 20.49
N MET A 58 2.79 6.38 20.01
CA MET A 58 2.74 7.21 18.80
C MET A 58 2.50 6.40 17.51
N TYR A 59 2.79 5.10 17.49
CA TYR A 59 2.50 4.24 16.35
C TYR A 59 1.03 3.82 16.28
N ARG A 60 0.23 4.02 17.35
CA ARG A 60 -1.21 3.69 17.33
C ARG A 60 -2.04 4.58 16.41
N GLU A 61 -1.51 5.75 16.06
CA GLU A 61 -2.18 6.71 15.17
C GLU A 61 -1.86 6.49 13.68
N ILE A 62 -0.87 5.62 13.39
CA ILE A 62 -0.39 5.34 12.05
C ILE A 62 -0.59 3.85 11.76
N GLU A 63 -0.93 3.49 10.53
CA GLU A 63 -1.01 2.09 10.15
C GLU A 63 0.38 1.46 10.20
N THR A 64 0.50 0.41 11.00
CA THR A 64 1.74 -0.34 11.16
C THR A 64 1.73 -1.58 10.26
N VAL A 65 2.79 -1.74 9.49
CA VAL A 65 3.01 -2.89 8.61
C VAL A 65 4.34 -3.52 9.01
N VAL A 66 4.41 -4.84 9.08
CA VAL A 66 5.69 -5.56 9.24
C VAL A 66 5.91 -6.45 8.01
N ARG A 67 7.01 -6.21 7.30
CA ARG A 67 7.50 -7.14 6.30
C ARG A 67 8.33 -8.20 7.03
N ILE A 68 7.79 -9.40 7.11
CA ILE A 68 8.44 -10.55 7.73
C ILE A 68 9.44 -11.20 6.75
N ASN A 69 10.32 -12.06 7.24
CA ASN A 69 11.06 -12.98 6.37
C ASN A 69 10.08 -14.01 5.77
N PRO A 70 10.40 -14.60 4.59
CA PRO A 70 9.58 -15.68 4.02
C PRO A 70 9.35 -16.80 5.05
N LEU A 71 8.13 -17.37 5.07
CA LEU A 71 7.77 -18.44 6.03
C LEU A 71 8.63 -19.69 5.86
N SER A 72 9.16 -19.91 4.67
CA SER A 72 10.12 -21.00 4.38
C SER A 72 11.48 -20.84 5.05
N THR A 73 11.78 -19.66 5.65
CA THR A 73 13.04 -19.39 6.37
C THR A 73 12.89 -19.67 7.87
N PRO A 74 14.01 -19.89 8.59
CA PRO A 74 13.96 -20.04 10.05
C PRO A 74 13.42 -18.82 10.82
N PHE A 75 13.32 -17.67 10.16
CA PHE A 75 12.95 -16.40 10.77
C PHE A 75 11.47 -16.05 10.59
N GLY A 76 10.85 -16.45 9.48
CA GLY A 76 9.53 -15.98 9.07
C GLY A 76 8.44 -16.19 10.13
N LEU A 77 8.32 -17.40 10.68
CA LEU A 77 7.34 -17.70 11.71
C LEU A 77 7.62 -16.96 13.04
N LEU A 78 8.90 -16.79 13.40
CA LEU A 78 9.29 -16.04 14.60
C LEU A 78 8.97 -14.55 14.46
N ASP A 79 9.19 -13.99 13.27
CA ASP A 79 8.84 -12.59 12.95
C ASP A 79 7.34 -12.36 13.02
N LEU A 80 6.59 -13.28 12.41
CA LEU A 80 5.11 -13.25 12.41
C LEU A 80 4.57 -13.28 13.85
N GLU A 81 5.07 -14.20 14.65
CA GLU A 81 4.62 -14.35 16.04
C GLU A 81 4.91 -13.09 16.86
N ALA A 82 6.11 -12.54 16.75
CA ALA A 82 6.49 -11.32 17.43
C ALA A 82 5.63 -10.12 16.99
N ALA A 83 5.46 -9.92 15.68
CA ALA A 83 4.69 -8.81 15.14
C ALA A 83 3.21 -8.85 15.57
N VAL A 84 2.57 -10.02 15.46
CA VAL A 84 1.16 -10.18 15.84
C VAL A 84 0.96 -9.98 17.35
N ARG A 85 1.83 -10.55 18.19
CA ARG A 85 1.77 -10.37 19.65
C ARG A 85 2.02 -8.91 20.06
N ALA A 86 2.84 -8.17 19.30
CA ALA A 86 3.07 -6.74 19.53
C ALA A 86 1.91 -5.84 19.10
N GLY A 87 0.93 -6.38 18.34
CA GLY A 87 -0.26 -5.63 17.95
C GLY A 87 -0.20 -4.99 16.57
N VAL A 88 0.63 -5.48 15.65
CA VAL A 88 0.69 -4.99 14.27
C VAL A 88 -0.68 -4.97 13.58
N ASP A 89 -0.92 -3.97 12.72
CA ASP A 89 -2.14 -3.89 11.92
C ASP A 89 -2.08 -4.81 10.70
N VAL A 90 -0.92 -4.87 10.02
CA VAL A 90 -0.76 -5.55 8.73
C VAL A 90 0.54 -6.34 8.68
N ILE A 91 0.49 -7.56 8.19
CA ILE A 91 1.68 -8.32 7.79
C ILE A 91 1.86 -8.19 6.27
N ARG A 92 3.04 -7.79 5.83
CA ARG A 92 3.44 -7.89 4.44
C ARG A 92 4.22 -9.18 4.23
N LEU A 93 3.62 -10.09 3.45
CA LEU A 93 4.27 -11.32 3.03
C LEU A 93 5.16 -11.05 1.82
N PRO A 94 6.48 -11.26 1.91
CA PRO A 94 7.37 -11.16 0.76
C PRO A 94 7.22 -12.39 -0.14
N LYS A 95 7.69 -12.29 -1.38
CA LYS A 95 7.83 -13.41 -2.33
C LYS A 95 6.57 -14.27 -2.44
N THR A 96 5.42 -13.60 -2.58
CA THR A 96 4.13 -14.26 -2.71
C THR A 96 3.92 -14.68 -4.16
N ASP A 97 3.93 -15.98 -4.42
CA ASP A 97 3.83 -16.58 -5.76
C ASP A 97 2.51 -17.29 -6.03
N SER A 98 1.77 -17.65 -4.97
CA SER A 98 0.53 -18.41 -5.09
C SER A 98 -0.50 -18.07 -4.01
N PRO A 99 -1.78 -18.45 -4.18
CA PRO A 99 -2.78 -18.42 -3.12
C PRO A 99 -2.38 -19.23 -1.88
N ASP A 100 -1.65 -20.34 -2.05
CA ASP A 100 -1.25 -21.24 -0.96
C ASP A 100 -0.35 -20.51 0.05
N ASP A 101 0.49 -19.55 -0.41
CA ASP A 101 1.34 -18.74 0.46
C ASP A 101 0.50 -17.86 1.39
N ILE A 102 -0.64 -17.36 0.90
CA ILE A 102 -1.57 -16.57 1.70
C ILE A 102 -2.35 -17.47 2.67
N ASP A 103 -2.77 -18.65 2.24
CA ASP A 103 -3.50 -19.63 3.07
C ASP A 103 -2.63 -20.12 4.23
N GLU A 104 -1.32 -20.38 3.98
CA GLU A 104 -0.36 -20.72 5.02
C GLU A 104 -0.21 -19.59 6.04
N LEU A 105 0.00 -18.35 5.58
CA LEU A 105 0.10 -17.17 6.45
C LEU A 105 -1.17 -16.98 7.27
N GLU A 106 -2.35 -17.09 6.65
CA GLU A 106 -3.64 -16.91 7.32
C GLU A 106 -3.86 -17.95 8.42
N SER A 107 -3.47 -19.20 8.17
CA SER A 107 -3.53 -20.29 9.16
C SER A 107 -2.70 -19.97 10.41
N HIS A 108 -1.47 -19.47 10.21
CA HIS A 108 -0.62 -19.03 11.31
C HIS A 108 -1.19 -17.81 12.04
N LEU A 109 -1.68 -16.81 11.32
CA LEU A 109 -2.30 -15.62 11.90
C LEU A 109 -3.49 -15.99 12.80
N ALA A 110 -4.39 -16.86 12.32
CA ALA A 110 -5.56 -17.29 13.07
C ALA A 110 -5.17 -18.04 14.37
N ARG A 111 -4.09 -18.84 14.34
CA ARG A 111 -3.54 -19.49 15.53
C ARG A 111 -2.98 -18.47 16.52
N ILE A 112 -2.11 -17.57 16.08
CA ILE A 112 -1.41 -16.63 16.95
C ILE A 112 -2.38 -15.61 17.57
N GLU A 113 -3.33 -15.08 16.79
CA GLU A 113 -4.39 -14.18 17.30
C GLU A 113 -5.16 -14.83 18.45
N ARG A 114 -5.56 -16.09 18.29
CA ARG A 114 -6.26 -16.85 19.32
C ARG A 114 -5.39 -17.05 20.58
N GLU A 115 -4.11 -17.42 20.41
CA GLU A 115 -3.18 -17.64 21.52
C GLU A 115 -2.89 -16.38 22.32
N CYS A 116 -2.85 -15.21 21.68
CA CYS A 116 -2.56 -13.93 22.38
C CYS A 116 -3.82 -13.10 22.68
N GLY A 117 -5.04 -13.66 22.44
CA GLY A 117 -6.30 -13.00 22.78
C GLY A 117 -6.68 -11.82 21.87
N ARG A 118 -6.12 -11.76 20.67
CA ARG A 118 -6.54 -10.78 19.65
C ARG A 118 -7.81 -11.22 18.94
N ALA A 119 -8.61 -10.26 18.52
CA ALA A 119 -9.81 -10.57 17.75
C ALA A 119 -9.45 -11.30 16.43
N PRO A 120 -10.16 -12.39 16.08
CA PRO A 120 -9.91 -13.08 14.82
C PRO A 120 -10.03 -12.12 13.62
N GLY A 121 -9.05 -12.14 12.72
CA GLY A 121 -9.02 -11.27 11.54
C GLY A 121 -8.56 -9.84 11.81
N SER A 122 -8.12 -9.51 13.03
CA SER A 122 -7.62 -8.18 13.39
C SER A 122 -6.30 -7.84 12.70
N THR A 123 -5.47 -8.84 12.38
CA THR A 123 -4.25 -8.64 11.60
C THR A 123 -4.57 -8.85 10.12
N ARG A 124 -4.30 -7.82 9.32
CA ARG A 124 -4.54 -7.83 7.86
C ARG A 124 -3.29 -8.29 7.12
N ILE A 125 -3.44 -8.53 5.81
CA ILE A 125 -2.36 -9.03 4.96
C ILE A 125 -2.14 -8.06 3.79
N MET A 126 -0.88 -7.85 3.41
CA MET A 126 -0.44 -7.33 2.13
C MET A 126 0.48 -8.36 1.47
N ALA A 127 0.29 -8.65 0.19
CA ALA A 127 1.17 -9.52 -0.57
C ALA A 127 2.18 -8.69 -1.37
N ALA A 128 3.47 -9.10 -1.35
CA ALA A 128 4.48 -8.54 -2.24
C ALA A 128 4.71 -9.49 -3.42
N ILE A 129 4.50 -8.96 -4.62
CA ILE A 129 4.68 -9.67 -5.90
C ILE A 129 6.07 -9.30 -6.43
N GLU A 130 6.94 -10.30 -6.54
CA GLU A 130 8.39 -10.11 -6.72
C GLU A 130 8.97 -10.99 -7.83
N SER A 131 8.12 -11.80 -8.48
CA SER A 131 8.50 -12.79 -9.50
C SER A 131 7.55 -12.80 -10.69
N ALA A 132 7.96 -13.39 -11.81
CA ALA A 132 7.12 -13.64 -12.96
C ALA A 132 5.91 -14.54 -12.59
N VAL A 133 6.14 -15.55 -11.74
CA VAL A 133 5.08 -16.45 -11.27
C VAL A 133 4.05 -15.70 -10.45
N GLY A 134 4.49 -14.87 -9.50
CA GLY A 134 3.61 -14.03 -8.70
C GLY A 134 2.80 -13.04 -9.54
N VAL A 135 3.41 -12.45 -10.57
CA VAL A 135 2.72 -11.56 -11.52
C VAL A 135 1.63 -12.30 -12.31
N ILE A 136 1.91 -13.51 -12.79
CA ILE A 136 0.93 -14.34 -13.52
C ILE A 136 -0.23 -14.74 -12.60
N ASN A 137 0.06 -15.07 -11.34
CA ASN A 137 -0.92 -15.50 -10.35
C ASN A 137 -1.60 -14.35 -9.59
N ALA A 138 -1.25 -13.09 -9.88
CA ALA A 138 -1.68 -11.92 -9.10
C ALA A 138 -3.20 -11.86 -8.84
N VAL A 139 -4.03 -12.23 -9.81
CA VAL A 139 -5.49 -12.24 -9.64
C VAL A 139 -5.95 -13.33 -8.65
N ALA A 140 -5.34 -14.52 -8.72
CA ALA A 140 -5.66 -15.61 -7.80
C ALA A 140 -5.22 -15.25 -6.38
N ILE A 141 -4.00 -14.72 -6.23
CA ILE A 141 -3.47 -14.23 -4.95
C ILE A 141 -4.38 -13.13 -4.37
N ALA A 142 -4.73 -12.11 -5.17
CA ALA A 142 -5.52 -10.98 -4.69
C ALA A 142 -6.91 -11.38 -4.16
N ARG A 143 -7.45 -12.53 -4.58
CA ARG A 143 -8.77 -13.05 -4.20
C ARG A 143 -8.73 -14.16 -3.15
N SER A 144 -7.56 -14.59 -2.70
CA SER A 144 -7.42 -15.78 -1.86
C SER A 144 -7.92 -15.60 -0.43
N SER A 145 -7.87 -14.38 0.13
CA SER A 145 -8.26 -14.15 1.52
C SER A 145 -9.00 -12.84 1.74
N PRO A 146 -10.04 -12.81 2.59
CA PRO A 146 -10.69 -11.58 3.02
C PRO A 146 -9.79 -10.70 3.93
N ARG A 147 -8.69 -11.24 4.45
CA ARG A 147 -7.68 -10.47 5.19
C ARG A 147 -6.79 -9.64 4.29
N LEU A 148 -6.70 -9.98 3.01
CA LEU A 148 -5.85 -9.28 2.05
C LEU A 148 -6.44 -7.90 1.76
N ILE A 149 -5.67 -6.85 2.06
CA ILE A 149 -6.09 -5.45 1.86
C ILE A 149 -5.31 -4.76 0.75
N GLY A 150 -4.26 -5.37 0.27
CA GLY A 150 -3.45 -4.81 -0.79
C GLY A 150 -2.42 -5.76 -1.35
N ILE A 151 -1.98 -5.45 -2.55
CA ILE A 151 -0.90 -6.15 -3.23
C ILE A 151 0.09 -5.12 -3.76
N ALA A 152 1.38 -5.41 -3.68
CA ALA A 152 2.45 -4.49 -4.03
C ALA A 152 3.43 -5.14 -4.99
N LEU A 153 3.84 -4.43 -6.02
CA LEU A 153 4.98 -4.84 -6.83
C LEU A 153 6.28 -4.51 -6.10
N ALA A 154 7.25 -5.45 -6.07
CA ALA A 154 8.60 -5.24 -5.56
C ALA A 154 9.60 -5.41 -6.71
N ALA A 155 10.21 -4.30 -7.11
CA ALA A 155 10.90 -4.24 -8.40
C ALA A 155 12.26 -4.93 -8.44
N PHE A 156 13.01 -4.92 -7.33
CA PHE A 156 14.38 -5.42 -7.36
C PHE A 156 14.43 -6.93 -7.61
N ASP A 157 13.68 -7.69 -6.82
CA ASP A 157 13.59 -9.14 -7.01
C ASP A 157 12.92 -9.49 -8.34
N TYR A 158 11.86 -8.73 -8.72
CA TYR A 158 11.17 -8.95 -9.99
C TYR A 158 12.09 -8.80 -11.20
N VAL A 159 12.91 -7.74 -11.28
CA VAL A 159 13.83 -7.56 -12.44
C VAL A 159 14.95 -8.59 -12.45
N MET A 160 15.39 -9.06 -11.28
CA MET A 160 16.34 -10.17 -11.19
C MET A 160 15.72 -11.48 -11.71
N ASP A 161 14.50 -11.79 -11.32
CA ASP A 161 13.76 -12.97 -11.80
C ASP A 161 13.51 -12.90 -13.31
N MET A 162 13.20 -11.72 -13.83
CA MET A 162 13.04 -11.44 -15.27
C MET A 162 14.35 -11.35 -16.04
N GLN A 163 15.51 -11.52 -15.37
CA GLN A 163 16.84 -11.43 -15.97
C GLN A 163 17.09 -10.09 -16.70
N THR A 164 16.62 -9.00 -16.10
CA THR A 164 16.76 -7.62 -16.63
C THR A 164 17.23 -6.67 -15.54
N GLU A 165 17.36 -5.39 -15.87
CA GLU A 165 17.77 -4.33 -14.96
C GLU A 165 16.70 -3.25 -14.86
N ARG A 166 16.75 -2.48 -13.78
CA ARG A 166 15.93 -1.26 -13.63
C ARG A 166 16.36 -0.22 -14.65
N GLY A 167 15.41 0.26 -15.44
CA GLY A 167 15.60 1.25 -16.49
C GLY A 167 14.61 2.40 -16.40
N ASP A 168 13.98 2.71 -17.51
CA ASP A 168 12.99 3.80 -17.63
C ASP A 168 11.56 3.42 -17.17
N GLY A 169 11.37 2.22 -16.63
CA GLY A 169 10.11 1.68 -16.15
C GLY A 169 9.37 0.80 -17.16
N THR A 170 9.88 0.68 -18.40
CA THR A 170 9.31 -0.21 -19.42
C THR A 170 9.34 -1.67 -18.97
N GLU A 171 10.40 -2.07 -18.28
CA GLU A 171 10.60 -3.41 -17.71
C GLU A 171 9.54 -3.79 -16.67
N LEU A 172 8.92 -2.81 -16.03
CA LEU A 172 7.89 -3.01 -15.02
C LEU A 172 6.47 -2.87 -15.56
N PHE A 173 6.29 -2.40 -16.78
CA PHE A 173 4.98 -1.96 -17.26
C PHE A 173 3.94 -3.07 -17.22
N TYR A 174 4.28 -4.28 -17.70
CA TYR A 174 3.37 -5.43 -17.65
C TYR A 174 3.02 -5.83 -16.22
N ALA A 175 4.03 -5.94 -15.35
CA ALA A 175 3.83 -6.29 -13.95
C ALA A 175 2.95 -5.26 -13.21
N ARG A 176 3.18 -3.96 -13.44
CA ARG A 176 2.33 -2.88 -12.94
C ARG A 176 0.87 -3.04 -13.38
N CYS A 177 0.64 -3.31 -14.66
CA CYS A 177 -0.71 -3.54 -15.18
C CYS A 177 -1.35 -4.78 -14.53
N ALA A 178 -0.65 -5.91 -14.44
CA ALA A 178 -1.17 -7.14 -13.86
C ALA A 178 -1.55 -6.97 -12.38
N VAL A 179 -0.65 -6.41 -11.57
CA VAL A 179 -0.87 -6.14 -10.13
C VAL A 179 -2.05 -5.19 -9.94
N LEU A 180 -2.11 -4.11 -10.71
CA LEU A 180 -3.21 -3.14 -10.62
C LEU A 180 -4.56 -3.76 -10.98
N HIS A 181 -4.65 -4.52 -12.08
CA HIS A 181 -5.87 -5.21 -12.47
C HIS A 181 -6.31 -6.26 -11.44
N ALA A 182 -5.35 -7.01 -10.89
CA ALA A 182 -5.62 -7.98 -9.83
C ALA A 182 -6.23 -7.30 -8.58
N ALA A 183 -5.61 -6.21 -8.12
CA ALA A 183 -6.11 -5.44 -6.99
C ALA A 183 -7.53 -4.90 -7.24
N ARG A 184 -7.78 -4.31 -8.41
CA ARG A 184 -9.11 -3.78 -8.76
C ARG A 184 -10.15 -4.88 -8.88
N ALA A 185 -9.80 -6.04 -9.44
CA ALA A 185 -10.70 -7.19 -9.55
C ALA A 185 -11.07 -7.81 -8.19
N ALA A 186 -10.22 -7.62 -7.18
CA ALA A 186 -10.46 -8.08 -5.81
C ALA A 186 -10.99 -6.98 -4.87
N GLY A 187 -11.05 -5.72 -5.30
CA GLY A 187 -11.49 -4.59 -4.47
C GLY A 187 -10.49 -4.20 -3.37
N ILE A 188 -9.20 -4.43 -3.60
CA ILE A 188 -8.12 -4.12 -2.65
C ILE A 188 -7.17 -3.05 -3.22
N ASP A 189 -6.24 -2.56 -2.40
CA ASP A 189 -5.28 -1.53 -2.80
C ASP A 189 -4.11 -2.09 -3.62
N ALA A 190 -3.62 -1.29 -4.56
CA ALA A 190 -2.39 -1.56 -5.33
C ALA A 190 -1.29 -0.56 -4.95
N PHE A 191 -0.09 -1.08 -4.68
CA PHE A 191 1.08 -0.28 -4.32
C PHE A 191 2.21 -0.49 -5.32
N ASP A 192 2.85 0.62 -5.69
CA ASP A 192 3.99 0.60 -6.59
C ASP A 192 5.31 0.48 -5.83
N VAL A 193 6.35 0.22 -6.58
CA VAL A 193 7.74 -0.03 -6.15
C VAL A 193 8.40 1.17 -5.48
N VAL A 194 9.53 0.95 -4.79
CA VAL A 194 10.38 2.03 -4.26
C VAL A 194 11.12 2.77 -5.38
N TRP A 195 11.44 4.05 -5.14
CA TRP A 195 12.40 4.83 -5.92
C TRP A 195 13.70 4.94 -5.13
N SER A 196 14.76 4.33 -5.64
CA SER A 196 16.00 4.14 -4.88
C SER A 196 16.94 5.35 -4.87
N ASP A 197 16.94 6.18 -5.94
CA ASP A 197 17.74 7.39 -5.95
C ASP A 197 17.05 8.53 -5.21
N VAL A 198 17.40 8.69 -3.94
CA VAL A 198 16.80 9.71 -3.06
C VAL A 198 17.17 11.15 -3.44
N ASN A 199 18.12 11.33 -4.37
CA ASN A 199 18.55 12.65 -4.84
C ASN A 199 17.91 13.00 -6.19
N ASP A 200 17.32 12.05 -6.91
CA ASP A 200 16.60 12.28 -8.15
C ASP A 200 15.09 12.52 -7.88
N GLU A 201 14.78 13.74 -7.44
CA GLU A 201 13.40 14.17 -7.21
C GLU A 201 12.57 14.21 -8.50
N ALA A 202 13.18 14.61 -9.62
CA ALA A 202 12.48 14.73 -10.89
C ALA A 202 12.05 13.35 -11.42
N GLY A 203 12.93 12.35 -11.37
CA GLY A 203 12.62 10.97 -11.72
C GLY A 203 11.55 10.37 -10.81
N PHE A 204 11.66 10.61 -9.49
CA PHE A 204 10.64 10.20 -8.52
C PHE A 204 9.26 10.76 -8.89
N LEU A 205 9.14 12.07 -9.11
CA LEU A 205 7.86 12.70 -9.45
C LEU A 205 7.31 12.23 -10.80
N LYS A 206 8.17 11.98 -11.80
CA LYS A 206 7.77 11.41 -13.08
C LYS A 206 7.14 10.00 -12.90
N GLU A 207 7.76 9.16 -12.08
CA GLU A 207 7.21 7.82 -11.78
C GLU A 207 5.90 7.94 -10.97
N VAL A 208 5.83 8.83 -9.99
CA VAL A 208 4.61 9.10 -9.22
C VAL A 208 3.45 9.53 -10.12
N GLU A 209 3.71 10.43 -11.08
CA GLU A 209 2.68 10.86 -12.03
C GLU A 209 2.18 9.70 -12.90
N LEU A 210 3.09 8.84 -13.38
CA LEU A 210 2.75 7.64 -14.15
C LEU A 210 1.82 6.72 -13.36
N ILE A 211 2.21 6.32 -12.14
CA ILE A 211 1.45 5.36 -11.35
C ILE A 211 0.11 5.94 -10.86
N ARG A 212 0.06 7.25 -10.57
CA ARG A 212 -1.19 7.96 -10.27
C ARG A 212 -2.16 7.89 -11.45
N LYS A 213 -1.67 8.15 -12.67
CA LYS A 213 -2.48 8.06 -13.90
C LYS A 213 -2.92 6.62 -14.20
N MET A 214 -2.09 5.63 -13.90
CA MET A 214 -2.47 4.22 -13.99
C MET A 214 -3.57 3.86 -12.99
N GLY A 215 -3.60 4.50 -11.82
CA GLY A 215 -4.61 4.28 -10.79
C GLY A 215 -4.10 3.57 -9.53
N PHE A 216 -2.80 3.49 -9.29
CA PHE A 216 -2.27 2.96 -8.03
C PHE A 216 -2.74 3.77 -6.82
N ASN A 217 -2.95 3.10 -5.68
CA ASN A 217 -3.37 3.74 -4.43
C ASN A 217 -2.21 4.49 -3.78
N GLY A 218 -1.00 3.96 -3.91
CA GLY A 218 0.18 4.53 -3.28
C GLY A 218 1.48 3.87 -3.76
N LYS A 219 2.54 4.22 -3.04
CA LYS A 219 3.91 3.82 -3.36
C LYS A 219 4.71 3.50 -2.10
N SER A 220 5.60 2.51 -2.21
CA SER A 220 6.61 2.24 -1.20
C SER A 220 7.69 3.32 -1.21
N LEU A 221 8.09 3.82 -0.04
CA LEU A 221 9.07 4.88 0.16
C LEU A 221 10.22 4.40 1.03
N ILE A 222 11.44 4.88 0.76
CA ILE A 222 12.64 4.58 1.54
C ILE A 222 13.26 5.83 2.20
N ASN A 223 12.71 7.02 1.92
CA ASN A 223 13.20 8.26 2.49
C ASN A 223 12.03 9.17 2.89
N PRO A 224 12.04 9.76 4.10
CA PRO A 224 10.97 10.66 4.53
C PRO A 224 10.75 11.88 3.61
N ARG A 225 11.79 12.37 2.91
CA ARG A 225 11.64 13.48 1.94
C ARG A 225 10.67 13.16 0.81
N GLN A 226 10.46 11.88 0.50
CA GLN A 226 9.54 11.45 -0.55
C GLN A 226 8.06 11.56 -0.13
N ILE A 227 7.76 11.69 1.17
CA ILE A 227 6.37 11.68 1.68
C ILE A 227 5.59 12.88 1.18
N ASP A 228 6.10 14.10 1.43
CA ASP A 228 5.40 15.32 1.03
C ASP A 228 5.28 15.44 -0.49
N LEU A 229 6.32 15.04 -1.23
CA LEU A 229 6.30 15.00 -2.71
C LEU A 229 5.18 14.09 -3.21
N LEU A 230 5.09 12.87 -2.65
CA LEU A 230 4.06 11.91 -3.00
C LEU A 230 2.66 12.40 -2.61
N HIS A 231 2.51 12.91 -1.38
CA HIS A 231 1.22 13.40 -0.89
C HIS A 231 0.69 14.56 -1.72
N ASN A 232 1.57 15.51 -2.11
CA ASN A 232 1.19 16.63 -2.97
C ASN A 232 0.79 16.16 -4.38
N ALA A 233 1.54 15.21 -4.95
CA ALA A 233 1.21 14.66 -6.27
C ALA A 233 -0.10 13.87 -6.30
N TYR A 234 -0.50 13.24 -5.18
CA TYR A 234 -1.76 12.50 -5.06
C TYR A 234 -2.94 13.36 -4.61
N ALA A 235 -2.68 14.56 -4.08
CA ALA A 235 -3.75 15.47 -3.70
C ALA A 235 -4.47 16.00 -4.95
N PRO A 236 -5.81 16.03 -4.96
CA PRO A 236 -6.55 16.69 -6.03
C PRO A 236 -6.21 18.17 -6.10
N THR A 237 -6.10 18.70 -7.30
CA THR A 237 -5.97 20.14 -7.52
C THR A 237 -7.27 20.87 -7.15
N GLN A 238 -7.18 22.18 -6.88
CA GLN A 238 -8.38 22.98 -6.61
C GLN A 238 -9.36 22.95 -7.78
N GLU A 239 -8.86 22.94 -9.03
CA GLU A 239 -9.70 22.84 -10.23
C GLU A 239 -10.45 21.51 -10.30
N GLU A 240 -9.80 20.40 -9.97
CA GLU A 240 -10.43 19.06 -9.91
C GLU A 240 -11.50 19.03 -8.82
N VAL A 241 -11.23 19.62 -7.65
CA VAL A 241 -12.20 19.70 -6.54
C VAL A 241 -13.41 20.55 -6.92
N ASP A 242 -13.20 21.73 -7.52
CA ASP A 242 -14.29 22.63 -7.93
C ASP A 242 -15.11 22.04 -9.06
N TYR A 243 -14.48 21.31 -9.99
CA TYR A 243 -15.19 20.55 -11.02
C TYR A 243 -16.04 19.43 -10.40
N ALA A 244 -15.46 18.65 -9.49
CA ALA A 244 -16.17 17.57 -8.80
C ALA A 244 -17.40 18.08 -8.03
N ARG A 245 -17.29 19.19 -7.34
CA ARG A 245 -18.45 19.85 -6.66
C ARG A 245 -19.56 20.22 -7.65
N ARG A 246 -19.20 20.81 -8.79
CA ARG A 246 -20.18 21.17 -9.83
C ARG A 246 -20.87 19.94 -10.41
N VAL A 247 -20.12 18.83 -10.60
CA VAL A 247 -20.67 17.56 -11.07
C VAL A 247 -21.71 17.02 -10.07
N ILE A 248 -21.37 16.98 -8.77
CA ILE A 248 -22.28 16.50 -7.72
C ILE A 248 -23.52 17.39 -7.64
N ALA A 249 -23.36 18.71 -7.63
CA ALA A 249 -24.49 19.64 -7.58
C ALA A 249 -25.44 19.49 -8.78
N ALA A 250 -24.89 19.33 -9.99
CA ALA A 250 -25.68 19.10 -11.21
C ALA A 250 -26.42 17.74 -11.16
N ALA A 251 -25.78 16.68 -10.62
CA ALA A 251 -26.42 15.38 -10.46
C ALA A 251 -27.59 15.43 -9.47
N GLU A 252 -27.42 16.09 -8.30
CA GLU A 252 -28.48 16.29 -7.30
C GLU A 252 -29.67 17.13 -7.84
N GLU A 253 -29.37 18.13 -8.67
CA GLU A 253 -30.42 18.91 -9.34
C GLU A 253 -31.17 18.07 -10.38
N GLY A 254 -30.47 17.26 -11.14
CA GLY A 254 -31.05 16.33 -12.11
C GLY A 254 -31.98 15.31 -11.44
N GLU A 255 -31.54 14.72 -10.33
CA GLU A 255 -32.33 13.77 -9.55
C GLU A 255 -33.62 14.41 -9.02
N ARG A 256 -33.54 15.64 -8.46
CA ARG A 256 -34.73 16.40 -8.00
C ARG A 256 -35.74 16.68 -9.14
N ASN A 257 -35.23 16.82 -10.36
CA ASN A 257 -36.06 17.07 -11.55
C ASN A 257 -36.47 15.78 -12.30
N GLY A 258 -36.14 14.58 -11.75
CA GLY A 258 -36.49 13.28 -12.37
C GLY A 258 -35.70 12.95 -13.63
N LEU A 259 -34.55 13.59 -13.83
CA LEU A 259 -33.68 13.38 -14.98
C LEU A 259 -32.61 12.31 -14.68
N GLY A 260 -32.55 11.25 -15.45
CA GLY A 260 -31.53 10.20 -15.29
C GLY A 260 -30.15 10.59 -15.85
N VAL A 261 -30.06 11.66 -16.63
CA VAL A 261 -28.82 12.21 -17.21
C VAL A 261 -28.89 13.72 -17.18
N VAL A 262 -27.82 14.36 -16.76
CA VAL A 262 -27.69 15.82 -16.73
C VAL A 262 -26.53 16.29 -17.61
N SER A 263 -26.54 17.57 -17.97
CA SER A 263 -25.46 18.18 -18.74
C SER A 263 -24.77 19.27 -17.90
N LEU A 264 -23.46 19.25 -17.87
CA LEU A 264 -22.63 20.30 -17.27
C LEU A 264 -21.65 20.84 -18.34
N ASN A 265 -21.76 22.12 -18.69
CA ASN A 265 -20.95 22.76 -19.72
C ASN A 265 -20.96 22.02 -21.08
N GLY A 266 -22.12 21.49 -21.48
CA GLY A 266 -22.30 20.75 -22.74
C GLY A 266 -21.78 19.31 -22.72
N LYS A 267 -21.28 18.82 -21.58
CA LYS A 267 -20.85 17.41 -21.41
C LYS A 267 -21.91 16.65 -20.61
N MET A 268 -22.19 15.44 -21.04
CA MET A 268 -23.09 14.52 -20.32
C MET A 268 -22.45 14.12 -18.99
N ILE A 269 -23.25 14.14 -17.92
CA ILE A 269 -22.88 13.65 -16.58
C ILE A 269 -23.71 12.40 -16.34
N ASP A 270 -23.00 11.28 -16.22
CA ASP A 270 -23.55 9.95 -15.95
C ASP A 270 -22.96 9.37 -14.65
N ALA A 271 -23.42 8.18 -14.25
CA ALA A 271 -22.99 7.54 -13.02
C ALA A 271 -21.46 7.36 -12.88
N PRO A 272 -20.67 6.97 -13.90
CA PRO A 272 -19.22 6.94 -13.81
C PRO A 272 -18.58 8.29 -13.47
N ILE A 273 -19.07 9.38 -14.05
CA ILE A 273 -18.55 10.73 -13.81
C ILE A 273 -18.89 11.19 -12.38
N ILE A 274 -20.10 10.88 -11.92
CA ILE A 274 -20.55 11.18 -10.54
C ILE A 274 -19.68 10.41 -9.53
N ASN A 275 -19.50 9.12 -9.73
CA ASN A 275 -18.66 8.29 -8.87
C ASN A 275 -17.21 8.80 -8.83
N HIS A 276 -16.65 9.19 -9.98
CA HIS A 276 -15.32 9.79 -10.03
C HIS A 276 -15.24 11.09 -9.23
N ALA A 277 -16.23 11.98 -9.36
CA ALA A 277 -16.31 13.22 -8.61
C ALA A 277 -16.37 12.97 -7.09
N GLN A 278 -17.13 11.98 -6.64
CA GLN A 278 -17.17 11.58 -5.22
C GLN A 278 -15.78 11.15 -4.72
N VAL A 279 -15.06 10.31 -5.48
CA VAL A 279 -13.70 9.87 -5.14
C VAL A 279 -12.73 11.06 -5.06
N VAL A 280 -12.83 12.04 -5.96
CA VAL A 280 -12.02 13.27 -5.91
C VAL A 280 -12.28 14.04 -4.62
N LEU A 281 -13.56 14.23 -4.24
CA LEU A 281 -13.92 14.96 -3.01
C LEU A 281 -13.48 14.22 -1.75
N GLU A 282 -13.58 12.89 -1.72
CA GLU A 282 -13.09 12.06 -0.60
C GLU A 282 -11.57 12.20 -0.45
N ARG A 283 -10.82 12.14 -1.56
CA ARG A 283 -9.36 12.33 -1.56
C ARG A 283 -8.96 13.73 -1.11
N ALA A 284 -9.68 14.76 -1.54
CA ALA A 284 -9.45 16.14 -1.12
C ALA A 284 -9.63 16.29 0.41
N ALA A 285 -10.72 15.75 0.95
CA ALA A 285 -11.00 15.78 2.38
C ALA A 285 -9.91 15.05 3.19
N ALA A 286 -9.48 13.87 2.72
CA ALA A 286 -8.45 13.08 3.37
C ALA A 286 -7.03 13.69 3.26
N SER A 287 -6.76 14.46 2.21
CA SER A 287 -5.46 15.14 1.99
C SER A 287 -5.34 16.49 2.71
N GLY A 288 -6.36 16.91 3.48
CA GLY A 288 -6.35 18.20 4.18
C GLY A 288 -6.40 19.42 3.25
N VAL A 289 -6.74 19.23 1.98
CA VAL A 289 -7.03 20.32 1.05
C VAL A 289 -8.26 21.04 1.58
N ARG A 290 -8.05 22.22 2.17
CA ARG A 290 -9.11 22.98 2.83
C ARG A 290 -10.20 23.37 1.84
N ARG A 291 -11.40 23.23 2.33
CA ARG A 291 -12.69 23.60 1.70
C ARG A 291 -12.77 25.09 1.36
#